data_eabfcd65c780cf50f4e5ecf097374530
#
_entry.id   eabfcd65c780cf50f4e5ecf097374530
#
_cell.length_a   1.000
_cell.length_b   1.000
_cell.length_c   1.000
_cell.angle_alpha   90.00
_cell.angle_beta   90.00
_cell.angle_gamma   90.00
#
_symmetry.space_group_name_H-M   'P 1'
#
loop_
_entity.id
_entity.type
_entity.pdbx_description
1 polymer ?
#
loop_
_entity_poly.entity_id
_entity_poly.type
_entity_poly.pdbx_seq_one_letter_code
_entity_poly.pdbx_strand_id
1 'polypeptide(L)'
;MAARKATQTPRERRVTKVLDAAQELFATRGYEATLVAEIAESASVAPATIYNYFSTKPNLLMELALRHVRAALPERRAFLKNLPENPLQGIEAFERLLAEQALRHLSRECWRTMMAAQIVEPRGRAARTGARLNDLIKRQYVQIIRTYQARGRLVADVDASTLSDLVVGVATMNFARFVCGPSGTIEDLLRIGLPHIALILRGLLLDKQSRPRRRIRME
;
A
#
# COMPACT_ATOMS: atom_id res chain seq x y z
N MET A 1 -22.48 23.38 -10.81
CA MET A 1 -21.99 23.81 -9.48
C MET A 1 -20.46 23.64 -9.46
N ALA A 2 -19.73 24.75 -9.49
CA ALA A 2 -18.25 24.73 -9.49
C ALA A 2 -17.74 24.28 -8.10
N ALA A 3 -16.94 23.22 -8.06
CA ALA A 3 -16.28 22.75 -6.84
C ALA A 3 -15.34 23.86 -6.33
N ARG A 4 -15.66 24.42 -5.18
CA ARG A 4 -14.88 25.44 -4.48
C ARG A 4 -13.49 24.83 -4.17
N LYS A 5 -12.45 25.23 -4.92
CA LYS A 5 -11.05 24.91 -4.59
C LYS A 5 -10.79 25.41 -3.17
N ALA A 6 -10.64 24.48 -2.23
CA ALA A 6 -10.27 24.81 -0.86
C ALA A 6 -8.91 25.51 -0.90
N THR A 7 -8.85 26.76 -0.47
CA THR A 7 -7.62 27.56 -0.43
C THR A 7 -6.71 26.95 0.62
N GLN A 8 -5.55 26.40 0.21
CA GLN A 8 -4.57 25.84 1.13
C GLN A 8 -4.09 26.89 2.14
N THR A 9 -4.02 26.49 3.40
CA THR A 9 -3.46 27.34 4.46
C THR A 9 -1.96 27.61 4.22
N PRO A 10 -1.37 28.68 4.79
CA PRO A 10 0.08 28.91 4.71
C PRO A 10 0.92 27.72 5.21
N ARG A 11 0.42 27.00 6.24
CA ARG A 11 1.07 25.81 6.77
C ARG A 11 1.05 24.66 5.74
N GLU A 12 -0.10 24.36 5.14
CA GLU A 12 -0.23 23.31 4.12
C GLU A 12 0.66 23.59 2.91
N ARG A 13 0.74 24.84 2.47
CA ARG A 13 1.64 25.24 1.36
C ARG A 13 3.12 24.96 1.69
N ARG A 14 3.57 25.26 2.92
CA ARG A 14 4.95 24.96 3.35
C ARG A 14 5.19 23.47 3.43
N VAL A 15 4.27 22.69 3.99
CA VAL A 15 4.36 21.23 4.04
C VAL A 15 4.45 20.64 2.62
N THR A 16 3.63 21.13 1.67
CA THR A 16 3.69 20.69 0.28
C THR A 16 5.07 20.95 -0.33
N LYS A 17 5.61 22.18 -0.20
CA LYS A 17 6.95 22.53 -0.70
C LYS A 17 8.04 21.63 -0.15
N VAL A 18 8.03 21.35 1.16
CA VAL A 18 9.00 20.45 1.80
C VAL A 18 8.88 19.03 1.27
N LEU A 19 7.66 18.52 1.10
CA LEU A 19 7.44 17.18 0.53
C LEU A 19 7.85 17.09 -0.94
N ASP A 20 7.68 18.16 -1.74
CA ASP A 20 8.12 18.21 -3.13
C ASP A 20 9.65 18.20 -3.22
N ALA A 21 10.33 19.06 -2.45
CA ALA A 21 11.78 19.09 -2.36
C ALA A 21 12.37 17.75 -1.88
N ALA A 22 11.76 17.13 -0.86
CA ALA A 22 12.19 15.83 -0.37
C ALA A 22 12.03 14.74 -1.43
N GLN A 23 10.92 14.73 -2.17
CA GLN A 23 10.68 13.78 -3.24
C GLN A 23 11.75 13.87 -4.34
N GLU A 24 12.06 15.08 -4.77
CA GLU A 24 13.08 15.32 -5.81
C GLU A 24 14.47 14.87 -5.35
N LEU A 25 14.88 15.27 -4.14
CA LEU A 25 16.19 14.93 -3.61
C LEU A 25 16.33 13.42 -3.31
N PHE A 26 15.29 12.78 -2.78
CA PHE A 26 15.30 11.32 -2.57
C PHE A 26 15.33 10.53 -3.89
N ALA A 27 14.70 11.04 -4.94
CA ALA A 27 14.73 10.41 -6.26
C ALA A 27 16.07 10.55 -6.96
N THR A 28 16.74 11.70 -6.82
CA THR A 28 17.99 12.02 -7.55
C THR A 28 19.25 11.60 -6.81
N ARG A 29 19.29 11.70 -5.47
CA ARG A 29 20.47 11.43 -4.64
C ARG A 29 20.35 10.22 -3.74
N GLY A 30 19.15 9.68 -3.58
CA GLY A 30 18.83 8.64 -2.60
C GLY A 30 18.47 9.23 -1.24
N TYR A 31 17.87 8.38 -0.40
CA TYR A 31 17.42 8.80 0.93
C TYR A 31 18.59 9.09 1.88
N GLU A 32 19.56 8.16 1.98
CA GLU A 32 20.66 8.30 2.95
C GLU A 32 21.53 9.52 2.65
N ALA A 33 21.88 9.75 1.39
CA ALA A 33 22.74 10.85 0.96
C ALA A 33 22.08 12.24 1.05
N THR A 34 20.75 12.33 1.18
CA THR A 34 20.04 13.61 1.28
C THR A 34 20.04 14.13 2.70
N LEU A 35 20.48 15.37 2.92
CA LEU A 35 20.44 16.04 4.22
C LEU A 35 19.15 16.84 4.40
N VAL A 36 18.64 16.92 5.64
CA VAL A 36 17.46 17.75 5.97
C VAL A 36 17.71 19.23 5.66
N ALA A 37 18.94 19.70 5.82
CA ALA A 37 19.33 21.08 5.47
C ALA A 37 19.16 21.37 3.97
N GLU A 38 19.51 20.42 3.09
CA GLU A 38 19.34 20.57 1.63
C GLU A 38 17.85 20.58 1.23
N ILE A 39 17.02 19.75 1.90
CA ILE A 39 15.56 19.79 1.72
C ILE A 39 15.00 21.16 2.14
N ALA A 40 15.48 21.70 3.26
CA ALA A 40 15.03 23.00 3.76
C ALA A 40 15.42 24.15 2.81
N GLU A 41 16.63 24.13 2.29
CA GLU A 41 17.13 25.09 1.28
C GLU A 41 16.28 25.02 0.00
N SER A 42 16.10 23.83 -0.56
CA SER A 42 15.29 23.60 -1.76
C SER A 42 13.82 24.04 -1.57
N ALA A 43 13.25 23.82 -0.38
CA ALA A 43 11.88 24.22 -0.04
C ALA A 43 11.77 25.71 0.35
N SER A 44 12.88 26.45 0.45
CA SER A 44 12.94 27.84 0.96
C SER A 44 12.32 27.99 2.35
N VAL A 45 12.70 27.10 3.29
CA VAL A 45 12.30 27.12 4.70
C VAL A 45 13.53 26.95 5.61
N ALA A 46 13.43 27.38 6.88
CA ALA A 46 14.47 27.05 7.85
C ALA A 46 14.46 25.54 8.20
N PRO A 47 15.61 24.89 8.44
CA PRO A 47 15.67 23.48 8.86
C PRO A 47 14.82 23.18 10.09
N ALA A 48 14.74 24.09 11.06
CA ALA A 48 13.86 23.98 12.24
C ALA A 48 12.39 23.83 11.85
N THR A 49 11.95 24.41 10.73
CA THR A 49 10.58 24.26 10.23
C THR A 49 10.27 22.81 9.86
N ILE A 50 11.21 22.10 9.24
CA ILE A 50 11.07 20.68 8.89
C ILE A 50 10.95 19.84 10.16
N TYR A 51 11.85 20.06 11.13
CA TYR A 51 11.80 19.34 12.41
C TYR A 51 10.50 19.61 13.19
N ASN A 52 9.98 20.83 13.16
CA ASN A 52 8.70 21.19 13.77
C ASN A 52 7.49 20.47 13.12
N TYR A 53 7.55 20.19 11.81
CA TYR A 53 6.45 19.51 11.10
C TYR A 53 6.55 17.98 11.18
N PHE A 54 7.75 17.45 11.07
CA PHE A 54 7.97 16.01 10.87
C PHE A 54 8.74 15.35 12.01
N SER A 55 9.42 16.10 12.86
CA SER A 55 10.28 15.67 13.98
C SER A 55 11.54 14.93 13.53
N THR A 56 11.46 14.04 12.53
CA THR A 56 12.59 13.25 12.03
C THR A 56 12.53 13.09 10.51
N LYS A 57 13.68 12.82 9.87
CA LYS A 57 13.74 12.50 8.43
C LYS A 57 12.92 11.25 8.06
N PRO A 58 12.91 10.14 8.85
CA PRO A 58 11.98 9.02 8.59
C PRO A 58 10.51 9.42 8.64
N ASN A 59 10.10 10.29 9.55
CA ASN A 59 8.71 10.76 9.60
C ASN A 59 8.34 11.63 8.40
N LEU A 60 9.28 12.43 7.87
CA LEU A 60 9.09 13.16 6.61
C LEU A 60 8.86 12.18 5.45
N LEU A 61 9.67 11.11 5.37
CA LEU A 61 9.50 10.07 4.35
C LEU A 61 8.16 9.36 4.48
N MET A 62 7.68 9.07 5.70
CA MET A 62 6.35 8.47 5.92
C MET A 62 5.22 9.39 5.45
N GLU A 63 5.31 10.71 5.65
CA GLU A 63 4.31 11.66 5.14
C GLU A 63 4.34 11.74 3.61
N LEU A 64 5.53 11.65 3.00
CA LEU A 64 5.68 11.57 1.55
C LEU A 64 5.00 10.29 1.00
N ALA A 65 5.26 9.14 1.62
CA ALA A 65 4.60 7.88 1.26
C ALA A 65 3.07 7.98 1.38
N LEU A 66 2.57 8.56 2.47
CA LEU A 66 1.14 8.76 2.68
C LEU A 66 0.52 9.67 1.61
N ARG A 67 1.23 10.72 1.18
CA ARG A 67 0.82 11.59 0.07
C ARG A 67 0.66 10.80 -1.23
N HIS A 68 1.62 9.92 -1.57
CA HIS A 68 1.56 9.08 -2.77
C HIS A 68 0.43 8.06 -2.69
N VAL A 69 0.23 7.42 -1.54
CA VAL A 69 -0.91 6.49 -1.37
C VAL A 69 -2.24 7.21 -1.56
N ARG A 70 -2.41 8.42 -1.01
CA ARG A 70 -3.64 9.21 -1.20
C ARG A 70 -3.87 9.56 -2.68
N ALA A 71 -2.81 9.93 -3.41
CA ALA A 71 -2.88 10.22 -4.84
C ALA A 71 -3.25 8.99 -5.68
N ALA A 72 -2.85 7.79 -5.24
CA ALA A 72 -3.14 6.52 -5.91
C ALA A 72 -4.57 5.96 -5.63
N LEU A 73 -5.28 6.48 -4.63
CA LEU A 73 -6.62 5.96 -4.26
C LEU A 73 -7.66 5.99 -5.39
N PRO A 74 -7.74 7.00 -6.27
CA PRO A 74 -8.68 6.98 -7.39
C PRO A 74 -8.45 5.79 -8.34
N GLU A 75 -7.18 5.48 -8.67
CA GLU A 75 -6.80 4.35 -9.51
C GLU A 75 -7.19 3.01 -8.86
N ARG A 76 -6.92 2.83 -7.56
CA ARG A 76 -7.35 1.64 -6.80
C ARG A 76 -8.88 1.50 -6.77
N ARG A 77 -9.62 2.60 -6.58
CA ARG A 77 -11.09 2.58 -6.62
C ARG A 77 -11.64 2.19 -7.98
N ALA A 78 -11.02 2.66 -9.07
CA ALA A 78 -11.40 2.27 -10.43
C ALA A 78 -11.15 0.77 -10.67
N PHE A 79 -10.01 0.25 -10.21
CA PHE A 79 -9.70 -1.17 -10.27
C PHE A 79 -10.72 -2.02 -9.50
N LEU A 80 -11.05 -1.65 -8.26
CA LEU A 80 -12.00 -2.39 -7.41
C LEU A 80 -13.42 -2.44 -7.99
N LYS A 81 -13.80 -1.48 -8.83
CA LYS A 81 -15.09 -1.51 -9.56
C LYS A 81 -15.09 -2.50 -10.73
N ASN A 82 -13.93 -2.80 -11.29
CA ASN A 82 -13.75 -3.59 -12.51
C ASN A 82 -12.88 -4.83 -12.27
N LEU A 83 -13.15 -5.57 -11.18
CA LEU A 83 -12.40 -6.78 -10.84
C LEU A 83 -12.58 -7.86 -11.91
N PRO A 84 -11.49 -8.54 -12.35
CA PRO A 84 -11.53 -9.71 -13.20
C PRO A 84 -12.50 -10.78 -12.71
N GLU A 85 -12.94 -11.68 -13.59
CA GLU A 85 -13.83 -12.79 -13.22
C GLU A 85 -13.12 -13.84 -12.34
N ASN A 86 -11.84 -14.10 -12.61
CA ASN A 86 -11.04 -15.08 -11.86
C ASN A 86 -10.44 -14.41 -10.60
N PRO A 87 -10.67 -14.94 -9.39
CA PRO A 87 -10.15 -14.38 -8.14
C PRO A 87 -8.63 -14.28 -8.10
N LEU A 88 -7.89 -15.28 -8.59
CA LEU A 88 -6.43 -15.25 -8.60
C LEU A 88 -5.89 -14.17 -9.51
N GLN A 89 -6.46 -14.03 -10.72
CA GLN A 89 -6.08 -12.96 -11.65
C GLN A 89 -6.40 -11.58 -11.06
N GLY A 90 -7.53 -11.44 -10.36
CA GLY A 90 -7.90 -10.18 -9.71
C GLY A 90 -6.95 -9.80 -8.57
N ILE A 91 -6.53 -10.76 -7.77
CA ILE A 91 -5.56 -10.53 -6.68
C ILE A 91 -4.18 -10.27 -7.27
N GLU A 92 -3.73 -11.02 -8.29
CA GLU A 92 -2.47 -10.76 -8.99
C GLU A 92 -2.41 -9.34 -9.55
N ALA A 93 -3.45 -8.92 -10.27
CA ALA A 93 -3.53 -7.57 -10.84
C ALA A 93 -3.53 -6.49 -9.75
N PHE A 94 -4.16 -6.76 -8.59
CA PHE A 94 -4.14 -5.83 -7.46
C PHE A 94 -2.77 -5.76 -6.79
N GLU A 95 -2.08 -6.89 -6.59
CA GLU A 95 -0.70 -6.94 -6.09
C GLU A 95 0.26 -6.17 -7.00
N ARG A 96 0.14 -6.37 -8.32
CA ARG A 96 0.90 -5.61 -9.32
C ARG A 96 0.65 -4.13 -9.20
N LEU A 97 -0.61 -3.70 -9.14
CA LEU A 97 -0.99 -2.30 -8.98
C LEU A 97 -0.39 -1.69 -7.70
N LEU A 98 -0.43 -2.42 -6.58
CA LEU A 98 0.16 -1.96 -5.32
C LEU A 98 1.68 -1.82 -5.42
N ALA A 99 2.37 -2.78 -6.04
CA ALA A 99 3.82 -2.78 -6.23
C ALA A 99 4.26 -1.62 -7.15
N GLU A 100 3.58 -1.44 -8.28
CA GLU A 100 3.84 -0.33 -9.20
C GLU A 100 3.66 1.03 -8.54
N GLN A 101 2.60 1.21 -7.77
CA GLN A 101 2.34 2.45 -7.03
C GLN A 101 3.36 2.68 -5.92
N ALA A 102 3.79 1.62 -5.21
CA ALA A 102 4.80 1.70 -4.17
C ALA A 102 6.16 2.18 -4.72
N LEU A 103 6.56 1.68 -5.89
CA LEU A 103 7.87 1.94 -6.49
C LEU A 103 7.88 3.12 -7.47
N ARG A 104 6.72 3.68 -7.81
CA ARG A 104 6.59 4.79 -8.78
C ARG A 104 7.35 6.04 -8.34
N HIS A 105 7.39 6.31 -7.05
CA HIS A 105 7.94 7.56 -6.48
C HIS A 105 8.93 7.35 -5.35
N LEU A 106 9.04 6.13 -4.82
CA LEU A 106 9.89 5.81 -3.70
C LEU A 106 10.77 4.61 -4.04
N SER A 107 12.08 4.77 -3.81
CA SER A 107 13.05 3.70 -4.02
C SER A 107 12.89 2.58 -2.99
N ARG A 108 13.50 1.42 -3.27
CA ARG A 108 13.58 0.30 -2.31
C ARG A 108 14.28 0.71 -1.02
N GLU A 109 15.28 1.60 -1.11
CA GLU A 109 15.95 2.19 0.05
C GLU A 109 14.97 2.94 0.96
N CYS A 110 14.12 3.79 0.39
CA CYS A 110 13.05 4.48 1.13
C CYS A 110 12.13 3.50 1.85
N TRP A 111 11.72 2.42 1.18
CA TRP A 111 10.86 1.40 1.77
C TRP A 111 11.55 0.64 2.91
N ARG A 112 12.83 0.27 2.77
CA ARG A 112 13.62 -0.34 3.87
C ARG A 112 13.67 0.57 5.08
N THR A 113 13.97 1.85 4.88
CA THR A 113 14.03 2.83 5.97
C THR A 113 12.68 2.98 6.67
N MET A 114 11.57 3.04 5.92
CA MET A 114 10.24 3.12 6.51
C MET A 114 9.88 1.88 7.33
N MET A 115 10.21 0.69 6.85
CA MET A 115 9.99 -0.56 7.58
C MET A 115 10.84 -0.62 8.85
N ALA A 116 12.13 -0.28 8.76
CA ALA A 116 13.02 -0.23 9.91
C ALA A 116 12.52 0.75 10.98
N ALA A 117 12.10 1.95 10.59
CA ALA A 117 11.58 2.95 11.52
C ALA A 117 10.32 2.48 12.27
N GLN A 118 9.48 1.65 11.66
CA GLN A 118 8.30 1.08 12.31
C GLN A 118 8.67 0.05 13.38
N ILE A 119 9.75 -0.71 13.15
CA ILE A 119 10.23 -1.75 14.07
C ILE A 119 10.99 -1.12 15.24
N VAL A 120 11.87 -0.14 14.96
CA VAL A 120 12.70 0.53 15.97
C VAL A 120 11.85 1.33 16.96
N GLU A 121 10.79 1.98 16.47
CA GLU A 121 9.87 2.77 17.30
C GLU A 121 8.43 2.27 17.16
N PRO A 122 8.04 1.14 17.78
CA PRO A 122 6.73 0.52 17.56
C PRO A 122 5.55 1.36 18.05
N ARG A 123 5.80 2.35 18.92
CA ARG A 123 4.81 3.36 19.35
C ARG A 123 5.02 4.72 18.72
N GLY A 124 6.01 4.85 17.82
CA GLY A 124 6.38 6.06 17.13
C GLY A 124 5.37 6.49 16.06
N ARG A 125 5.60 7.67 15.48
CA ARG A 125 4.74 8.21 14.40
C ARG A 125 4.82 7.33 13.16
N ALA A 126 6.00 6.81 12.81
CA ALA A 126 6.20 5.93 11.67
C ALA A 126 5.36 4.66 11.79
N ALA A 127 5.37 3.99 12.95
CA ALA A 127 4.58 2.78 13.18
C ALA A 127 3.07 3.04 13.06
N ARG A 128 2.56 4.12 13.67
CA ARG A 128 1.14 4.50 13.56
C ARG A 128 0.73 4.80 12.11
N THR A 129 1.60 5.44 11.33
CA THR A 129 1.32 5.73 9.90
C THR A 129 1.34 4.45 9.09
N GLY A 130 2.31 3.57 9.31
CA GLY A 130 2.39 2.25 8.67
C GLY A 130 1.15 1.39 8.95
N ALA A 131 0.70 1.34 10.21
CA ALA A 131 -0.53 0.64 10.58
C ALA A 131 -1.75 1.17 9.80
N ARG A 132 -1.90 2.50 9.68
CA ARG A 132 -3.00 3.10 8.90
C ARG A 132 -2.94 2.74 7.41
N LEU A 133 -1.73 2.65 6.84
CA LEU A 133 -1.55 2.23 5.45
C LEU A 133 -1.93 0.76 5.27
N ASN A 134 -1.52 -0.11 6.19
CA ASN A 134 -1.88 -1.52 6.18
C ASN A 134 -3.39 -1.71 6.36
N ASP A 135 -4.05 -0.99 7.26
CA ASP A 135 -5.51 -1.01 7.43
C ASP A 135 -6.25 -0.59 6.16
N LEU A 136 -5.71 0.39 5.42
CA LEU A 136 -6.28 0.81 4.16
C LEU A 136 -6.22 -0.31 3.11
N ILE A 137 -5.05 -0.96 2.98
CA ILE A 137 -4.85 -2.09 2.06
C ILE A 137 -5.76 -3.26 2.47
N LYS A 138 -5.81 -3.59 3.78
CA LYS A 138 -6.70 -4.63 4.30
C LYS A 138 -8.15 -4.39 3.92
N ARG A 139 -8.67 -3.16 4.08
CA ARG A 139 -10.05 -2.84 3.68
C ARG A 139 -10.30 -3.06 2.19
N GLN A 140 -9.31 -2.81 1.34
CA GLN A 140 -9.40 -3.08 -0.10
C GLN A 140 -9.45 -4.58 -0.39
N TYR A 141 -8.64 -5.39 0.30
CA TYR A 141 -8.72 -6.86 0.20
C TYR A 141 -10.05 -7.42 0.72
N VAL A 142 -10.57 -6.90 1.83
CA VAL A 142 -11.92 -7.27 2.31
C VAL A 142 -12.96 -7.02 1.23
N GLN A 143 -12.89 -5.88 0.53
CA GLN A 143 -13.80 -5.57 -0.58
C GLN A 143 -13.63 -6.54 -1.74
N ILE A 144 -12.40 -6.89 -2.14
CA ILE A 144 -12.10 -7.86 -3.20
C ILE A 144 -12.69 -9.22 -2.84
N ILE A 145 -12.41 -9.74 -1.65
CA ILE A 145 -12.86 -11.04 -1.18
C ILE A 145 -14.39 -11.10 -1.14
N ARG A 146 -15.05 -10.10 -0.51
CA ARG A 146 -16.52 -10.03 -0.47
C ARG A 146 -17.16 -9.96 -1.86
N THR A 147 -16.51 -9.26 -2.80
CA THR A 147 -16.98 -9.22 -4.19
C THR A 147 -16.93 -10.59 -4.83
N TYR A 148 -15.87 -11.37 -4.63
CA TYR A 148 -15.76 -12.73 -5.16
C TYR A 148 -16.66 -13.72 -4.44
N GLN A 149 -16.90 -13.57 -3.13
CA GLN A 149 -17.92 -14.34 -2.40
C GLN A 149 -19.33 -14.07 -2.95
N ALA A 150 -19.69 -12.81 -3.16
CA ALA A 150 -20.98 -12.43 -3.74
C ALA A 150 -21.16 -12.92 -5.19
N ARG A 151 -20.06 -13.04 -5.96
CA ARG A 151 -20.06 -13.64 -7.31
C ARG A 151 -20.07 -15.17 -7.29
N GLY A 152 -20.02 -15.82 -6.12
CA GLY A 152 -19.92 -17.29 -6.00
C GLY A 152 -18.60 -17.84 -6.54
N ARG A 153 -17.51 -17.07 -6.43
CA ARG A 153 -16.16 -17.46 -6.86
C ARG A 153 -15.26 -17.87 -5.70
N LEU A 154 -15.61 -17.44 -4.49
CA LEU A 154 -15.00 -17.86 -3.24
C LEU A 154 -16.07 -18.39 -2.29
N VAL A 155 -15.70 -19.31 -1.42
CA VAL A 155 -16.58 -19.84 -0.38
C VAL A 155 -17.10 -18.70 0.52
N ALA A 156 -18.39 -18.72 0.85
CA ALA A 156 -19.05 -17.62 1.54
C ALA A 156 -18.89 -17.65 3.07
N ASP A 157 -18.57 -18.81 3.64
CA ASP A 157 -18.49 -19.07 5.09
C ASP A 157 -17.12 -18.68 5.70
N VAL A 158 -16.14 -18.33 4.87
CA VAL A 158 -14.86 -17.82 5.33
C VAL A 158 -14.95 -16.32 5.63
N ASP A 159 -14.54 -15.93 6.84
CA ASP A 159 -14.51 -14.50 7.19
C ASP A 159 -13.54 -13.70 6.32
N ALA A 160 -14.09 -12.74 5.58
CA ALA A 160 -13.33 -11.92 4.65
C ALA A 160 -12.24 -11.07 5.34
N SER A 161 -12.44 -10.68 6.61
CA SER A 161 -11.44 -9.92 7.37
C SER A 161 -10.25 -10.80 7.72
N THR A 162 -10.49 -11.99 8.24
CA THR A 162 -9.45 -12.97 8.59
C THR A 162 -8.65 -13.40 7.35
N LEU A 163 -9.34 -13.70 6.24
CA LEU A 163 -8.68 -14.05 4.99
C LEU A 163 -7.82 -12.89 4.47
N SER A 164 -8.32 -11.64 4.59
CA SER A 164 -7.55 -10.45 4.21
C SER A 164 -6.30 -10.27 5.07
N ASP A 165 -6.34 -10.57 6.36
CA ASP A 165 -5.17 -10.50 7.25
C ASP A 165 -4.07 -11.48 6.80
N LEU A 166 -4.45 -12.70 6.40
CA LEU A 166 -3.49 -13.68 5.87
C LEU A 166 -2.87 -13.22 4.55
N VAL A 167 -3.69 -12.75 3.61
CA VAL A 167 -3.21 -12.28 2.30
C VAL A 167 -2.30 -11.07 2.46
N VAL A 168 -2.71 -10.05 3.23
CA VAL A 168 -1.92 -8.84 3.48
C VAL A 168 -0.62 -9.17 4.24
N GLY A 169 -0.67 -10.08 5.21
CA GLY A 169 0.51 -10.53 5.95
C GLY A 169 1.55 -11.15 5.03
N VAL A 170 1.13 -12.08 4.15
CA VAL A 170 2.01 -12.72 3.17
C VAL A 170 2.51 -11.73 2.13
N ALA A 171 1.67 -10.86 1.60
CA ALA A 171 2.05 -9.81 0.65
C ALA A 171 3.09 -8.86 1.26
N THR A 172 2.88 -8.41 2.49
CA THR A 172 3.82 -7.54 3.22
C THR A 172 5.17 -8.24 3.44
N MET A 173 5.17 -9.52 3.83
CA MET A 173 6.40 -10.31 3.97
C MET A 173 7.16 -10.42 2.65
N ASN A 174 6.48 -10.72 1.55
CA ASN A 174 7.09 -10.83 0.23
C ASN A 174 7.64 -9.48 -0.23
N PHE A 175 6.92 -8.39 -0.02
CA PHE A 175 7.39 -7.04 -0.32
C PHE A 175 8.61 -6.66 0.53
N ALA A 176 8.63 -6.99 1.83
CA ALA A 176 9.78 -6.77 2.70
C ALA A 176 11.03 -7.52 2.19
N ARG A 177 10.89 -8.80 1.83
CA ARG A 177 11.97 -9.58 1.22
C ARG A 177 12.46 -8.95 -0.09
N PHE A 178 11.54 -8.50 -0.93
CA PHE A 178 11.86 -7.83 -2.19
C PHE A 178 12.65 -6.54 -1.97
N VAL A 179 12.25 -5.65 -1.07
CA VAL A 179 12.95 -4.37 -0.85
C VAL A 179 14.27 -4.55 -0.10
N CYS A 180 14.41 -5.60 0.72
CA CYS A 180 15.65 -5.94 1.44
C CYS A 180 16.62 -6.82 0.63
N GLY A 181 16.12 -7.51 -0.40
CA GLY A 181 16.93 -8.38 -1.24
C GLY A 181 17.84 -7.63 -2.23
N PRO A 182 18.59 -8.36 -3.07
CA PRO A 182 19.35 -7.79 -4.18
C PRO A 182 18.43 -7.11 -5.20
N SER A 183 18.97 -6.65 -6.31
CA SER A 183 18.16 -6.11 -7.42
C SER A 183 17.08 -7.11 -7.86
N GLY A 184 15.94 -6.60 -8.30
CA GLY A 184 14.82 -7.41 -8.79
C GLY A 184 13.73 -6.53 -9.37
N THR A 185 12.88 -7.11 -10.20
CA THR A 185 11.74 -6.47 -10.87
C THR A 185 10.44 -6.74 -10.11
N ILE A 186 9.37 -6.02 -10.47
CA ILE A 186 8.02 -6.31 -9.95
C ILE A 186 7.60 -7.73 -10.36
N GLU A 187 7.99 -8.19 -11.54
CA GLU A 187 7.76 -9.56 -12.00
C GLU A 187 8.40 -10.60 -11.07
N ASP A 188 9.61 -10.33 -10.56
CA ASP A 188 10.26 -11.22 -9.58
C ASP A 188 9.51 -11.25 -8.26
N LEU A 189 9.03 -10.09 -7.77
CA LEU A 189 8.19 -10.01 -6.58
C LEU A 189 6.91 -10.85 -6.75
N LEU A 190 6.21 -10.69 -7.87
CA LEU A 190 4.97 -11.41 -8.15
C LEU A 190 5.21 -12.90 -8.35
N ARG A 191 6.25 -13.30 -9.08
CA ARG A 191 6.62 -14.70 -9.32
C ARG A 191 6.86 -15.47 -8.01
N ILE A 192 7.43 -14.79 -6.99
CA ILE A 192 7.67 -15.39 -5.67
C ILE A 192 6.41 -15.29 -4.79
N GLY A 193 5.71 -14.17 -4.84
CA GLY A 193 4.61 -13.87 -3.92
C GLY A 193 3.28 -14.54 -4.26
N LEU A 194 2.94 -14.61 -5.55
CA LEU A 194 1.65 -15.15 -5.98
C LEU A 194 1.42 -16.63 -5.65
N PRO A 195 2.41 -17.54 -5.73
CA PRO A 195 2.23 -18.93 -5.29
C PRO A 195 1.82 -19.04 -3.82
N HIS A 196 2.34 -18.18 -2.95
CA HIS A 196 1.95 -18.17 -1.54
C HIS A 196 0.47 -17.77 -1.35
N ILE A 197 0.02 -16.75 -2.08
CA ILE A 197 -1.38 -16.31 -2.05
C ILE A 197 -2.30 -17.35 -2.69
N ALA A 198 -1.87 -17.96 -3.79
CA ALA A 198 -2.61 -19.05 -4.44
C ALA A 198 -2.77 -20.26 -3.51
N LEU A 199 -1.76 -20.56 -2.69
CA LEU A 199 -1.84 -21.63 -1.69
C LEU A 199 -2.89 -21.32 -0.61
N ILE A 200 -2.95 -20.09 -0.11
CA ILE A 200 -3.97 -19.64 0.85
C ILE A 200 -5.38 -19.83 0.26
N LEU A 201 -5.55 -19.54 -1.03
CA LEU A 201 -6.86 -19.57 -1.68
C LEU A 201 -7.26 -20.95 -2.23
N ARG A 202 -6.33 -21.91 -2.29
CA ARG A 202 -6.52 -23.20 -3.00
C ARG A 202 -7.81 -23.94 -2.62
N GLY A 203 -8.17 -24.01 -1.37
CA GLY A 203 -9.37 -24.69 -0.89
C GLY A 203 -10.63 -23.81 -0.87
N LEU A 204 -10.51 -22.54 -1.24
CA LEU A 204 -11.56 -21.53 -1.11
C LEU A 204 -12.15 -21.12 -2.46
N LEU A 205 -11.51 -21.51 -3.58
CA LEU A 205 -11.96 -21.20 -4.93
C LEU A 205 -13.15 -22.10 -5.30
N LEU A 206 -14.17 -21.50 -5.91
CA LEU A 206 -15.34 -22.22 -6.45
C LEU A 206 -15.33 -22.17 -7.98
N ASP A 207 -15.41 -23.33 -8.61
CA ASP A 207 -15.61 -23.43 -10.07
C ASP A 207 -16.99 -22.97 -10.48
N LYS A 208 -17.14 -22.46 -11.73
CA LYS A 208 -18.43 -22.03 -12.32
C LYS A 208 -19.54 -23.10 -12.25
N GLN A 209 -19.17 -24.37 -12.09
CA GLN A 209 -20.09 -25.51 -12.08
C GLN A 209 -20.52 -25.97 -10.68
N SER A 210 -19.91 -25.45 -9.61
CA SER A 210 -20.28 -25.80 -8.23
C SER A 210 -21.49 -24.99 -7.77
N ARG A 211 -22.68 -25.21 -8.38
CA ARG A 211 -23.93 -24.79 -7.76
C ARG A 211 -24.08 -25.54 -6.43
N PRO A 212 -24.40 -24.88 -5.30
CA PRO A 212 -24.64 -25.57 -4.05
C PRO A 212 -25.75 -26.60 -4.29
N ARG A 213 -25.44 -27.87 -4.06
CA ARG A 213 -26.49 -28.93 -4.03
C ARG A 213 -27.54 -28.49 -3.02
N ARG A 214 -28.75 -28.16 -3.48
CA ARG A 214 -29.92 -27.97 -2.61
C ARG A 214 -29.97 -29.18 -1.68
N ARG A 215 -29.81 -28.95 -0.37
CA ARG A 215 -30.18 -29.97 0.63
C ARG A 215 -31.66 -30.31 0.37
N ILE A 216 -31.92 -31.48 -0.17
CA ILE A 216 -33.23 -32.07 -0.20
C ILE A 216 -33.56 -32.30 1.28
N ARG A 217 -34.47 -31.51 1.85
CA ARG A 217 -35.16 -31.90 3.08
C ARG A 217 -35.93 -33.15 2.75
N MET A 218 -35.52 -34.27 3.27
CA MET A 218 -36.41 -35.43 3.43
C MET A 218 -37.32 -35.11 4.62
N GLU A 219 -38.60 -34.97 4.36
CA GLU A 219 -39.66 -35.00 5.35
C GLU A 219 -39.73 -36.38 5.98
#